data_1ccc3909664492744248b124321b72b1
#
_entry.id   1ccc3909664492744248b124321b72b1
#
_cell.length_a   1.000
_cell.length_b   1.000
_cell.length_c   1.000
_cell.angle_alpha   90.00
_cell.angle_beta   90.00
_cell.angle_gamma   90.00
#
_symmetry.space_group_name_H-M   'P 1'
#
loop_
_entity.id
_entity.type
_entity.pdbx_description
1 polymer ?
#
loop_
_entity_poly.entity_id
_entity_poly.type
_entity_poly.pdbx_seq_one_letter_code
_entity_poly.pdbx_strand_id
1 'polypeptide(L)'
;MSAITVLRPGAPALAPRGFAWRAFGNEADKGLRLMWRHRAVTITGIVLNGFLYLMIQFFIGGGHLVLPVLALTLPGLFALAVASTAALQGSGGIAEEVNGGTLEQAHLSPARPSLLALGRLAALAAEGLIPATVLAVAFGLGYGPHWVIRPDALVPLILTITDALGYALLMTALTLRVASIGAVVHVFNMAVMFFGGMFIPIILFPHGLEIFARFIPTALGVEVLNTALAGHGLGAAWADGTLPWLLVHVVALAGLGWITYLCTVRRARREGGLSPR
;
A
#
# COMPACT_ATOMS: atom_id res chain seq x y z
N MET A 1 13.65 53.31 28.47
CA MET A 1 12.57 52.30 28.64
C MET A 1 11.89 52.20 27.29
N SER A 2 12.29 51.21 26.48
CA SER A 2 11.70 50.94 25.16
C SER A 2 10.52 49.98 25.33
N ALA A 3 9.32 50.42 24.96
CA ALA A 3 8.14 49.60 24.97
C ALA A 3 8.25 48.47 23.93
N ILE A 4 8.33 47.25 24.39
CA ILE A 4 8.22 46.04 23.54
C ILE A 4 6.77 45.96 23.09
N THR A 5 6.51 46.34 21.86
CA THR A 5 5.20 46.14 21.21
C THR A 5 4.99 44.62 21.02
N VAL A 6 4.23 44.02 21.90
CA VAL A 6 3.77 42.63 21.75
C VAL A 6 2.85 42.56 20.53
N LEU A 7 3.40 42.09 19.43
CA LEU A 7 2.60 41.77 18.23
C LEU A 7 1.56 40.71 18.64
N ARG A 8 0.29 41.10 18.69
CA ARG A 8 -0.83 40.17 18.82
C ARG A 8 -0.71 39.16 17.66
N PRO A 9 -0.78 37.87 17.91
CA PRO A 9 -0.83 36.88 16.82
C PRO A 9 -2.07 37.21 15.99
N GLY A 10 -1.85 37.65 14.76
CA GLY A 10 -2.92 37.91 13.80
C GLY A 10 -3.81 36.69 13.66
N ALA A 11 -5.12 36.92 13.50
CA ALA A 11 -6.07 35.85 13.20
C ALA A 11 -5.51 34.99 12.04
N PRO A 12 -5.60 33.64 12.11
CA PRO A 12 -5.08 32.79 11.07
C PRO A 12 -5.67 33.22 9.73
N ALA A 13 -4.80 33.65 8.82
CA ALA A 13 -5.21 34.05 7.49
C ALA A 13 -5.99 32.89 6.86
N LEU A 14 -7.24 33.15 6.45
CA LEU A 14 -8.06 32.14 5.79
C LEU A 14 -7.28 31.62 4.60
N ALA A 15 -6.97 30.31 4.61
CA ALA A 15 -6.25 29.67 3.52
C ALA A 15 -6.97 29.95 2.19
N PRO A 16 -6.27 30.40 1.13
CA PRO A 16 -6.89 30.76 -0.13
C PRO A 16 -7.68 29.58 -0.70
N ARG A 17 -8.79 29.89 -1.42
CA ARG A 17 -9.60 28.88 -2.10
C ARG A 17 -8.69 28.02 -2.99
N GLY A 18 -8.73 26.69 -2.84
CA GLY A 18 -7.86 25.75 -3.56
C GLY A 18 -6.54 25.39 -2.85
N PHE A 19 -6.21 25.96 -1.70
CA PHE A 19 -5.02 25.60 -0.92
C PHE A 19 -4.98 24.11 -0.57
N ALA A 20 -6.14 23.53 -0.21
CA ALA A 20 -6.27 22.11 0.12
C ALA A 20 -5.86 21.19 -1.04
N TRP A 21 -6.35 21.48 -2.24
CA TRP A 21 -6.01 20.72 -3.45
C TRP A 21 -4.56 20.91 -3.88
N ARG A 22 -4.01 22.10 -3.70
CA ARG A 22 -2.58 22.35 -3.94
C ARG A 22 -1.70 21.58 -2.96
N ALA A 23 -2.06 21.54 -1.67
CA ALA A 23 -1.33 20.79 -0.67
C ALA A 23 -1.36 19.27 -0.98
N PHE A 24 -2.53 18.72 -1.34
CA PHE A 24 -2.67 17.35 -1.80
C PHE A 24 -1.83 17.07 -3.05
N GLY A 25 -1.94 17.92 -4.08
CA GLY A 25 -1.21 17.75 -5.35
C GLY A 25 0.30 17.86 -5.17
N ASN A 26 0.77 18.77 -4.32
CA ASN A 26 2.21 18.91 -4.03
C ASN A 26 2.76 17.68 -3.32
N GLU A 27 2.01 17.08 -2.41
CA GLU A 27 2.46 15.86 -1.71
C GLU A 27 2.50 14.65 -2.65
N ALA A 28 1.50 14.52 -3.53
CA ALA A 28 1.48 13.48 -4.56
C ALA A 28 2.62 13.67 -5.59
N ASP A 29 2.85 14.90 -6.07
CA ASP A 29 3.92 15.23 -7.01
C ASP A 29 5.31 15.01 -6.40
N LYS A 30 5.50 15.33 -5.12
CA LYS A 30 6.73 15.05 -4.37
C LYS A 30 7.07 13.56 -4.41
N GLY A 31 6.12 12.67 -4.11
CA GLY A 31 6.33 11.23 -4.18
C GLY A 31 6.71 10.77 -5.58
N LEU A 32 5.96 11.18 -6.61
CA LEU A 32 6.24 10.81 -8.00
C LEU A 32 7.64 11.28 -8.47
N ARG A 33 8.04 12.51 -8.10
CA ARG A 33 9.40 13.02 -8.41
C ARG A 33 10.48 12.21 -7.69
N LEU A 34 10.22 11.81 -6.45
CA LEU A 34 11.16 10.99 -5.68
C LEU A 34 11.32 9.61 -6.32
N MET A 35 10.22 8.97 -6.71
CA MET A 35 10.25 7.72 -7.46
C MET A 35 11.05 7.86 -8.78
N TRP A 36 10.80 8.93 -9.54
CA TRP A 36 11.53 9.17 -10.78
C TRP A 36 13.03 9.41 -10.55
N ARG A 37 13.38 10.11 -9.47
CA ARG A 37 14.78 10.32 -9.07
C ARG A 37 15.47 9.00 -8.73
N HIS A 38 14.73 8.06 -8.10
CA HIS A 38 15.22 6.74 -7.72
C HIS A 38 14.84 5.64 -8.73
N ARG A 39 14.58 6.00 -10.00
CA ARG A 39 14.13 5.06 -11.03
C ARG A 39 15.01 3.82 -11.18
N ALA A 40 16.34 3.95 -10.99
CA ALA A 40 17.24 2.80 -11.04
C ALA A 40 16.91 1.76 -9.97
N VAL A 41 16.63 2.20 -8.74
CA VAL A 41 16.22 1.34 -7.62
C VAL A 41 14.87 0.69 -7.92
N THR A 42 13.92 1.46 -8.47
CA THR A 42 12.60 0.96 -8.87
C THR A 42 12.71 -0.11 -9.96
N ILE A 43 13.51 0.15 -11.00
CA ILE A 43 13.75 -0.82 -12.10
C ILE A 43 14.41 -2.08 -11.56
N THR A 44 15.44 -1.94 -10.72
CA THR A 44 16.11 -3.08 -10.10
C THR A 44 15.12 -3.89 -9.24
N GLY A 45 14.26 -3.21 -8.49
CA GLY A 45 13.19 -3.85 -7.71
C GLY A 45 12.21 -4.64 -8.58
N ILE A 46 11.78 -4.07 -9.71
CA ILE A 46 10.89 -4.75 -10.68
C ILE A 46 11.55 -6.03 -11.20
N VAL A 47 12.80 -5.91 -11.68
CA VAL A 47 13.55 -7.05 -12.23
C VAL A 47 13.75 -8.14 -11.17
N LEU A 48 14.18 -7.75 -9.96
CA LEU A 48 14.43 -8.69 -8.87
C LEU A 48 13.15 -9.38 -8.40
N ASN A 49 12.06 -8.65 -8.20
CA ASN A 49 10.77 -9.25 -7.81
C ASN A 49 10.23 -10.18 -8.91
N GLY A 50 10.32 -9.78 -10.17
CA GLY A 50 9.92 -10.62 -11.30
C GLY A 50 10.77 -11.90 -11.41
N PHE A 51 12.07 -11.78 -11.27
CA PHE A 51 12.98 -12.93 -11.27
C PHE A 51 12.69 -13.87 -10.09
N LEU A 52 12.54 -13.35 -8.89
CA LEU A 52 12.26 -14.12 -7.68
C LEU A 52 10.92 -14.85 -7.78
N TYR A 53 9.91 -14.17 -8.32
CA TYR A 53 8.61 -14.79 -8.61
C TYR A 53 8.75 -15.97 -9.59
N LEU A 54 9.41 -15.78 -10.72
CA LEU A 54 9.61 -16.85 -11.70
C LEU A 54 10.42 -18.02 -11.13
N MET A 55 11.47 -17.73 -10.38
CA MET A 55 12.28 -18.77 -9.71
C MET A 55 11.43 -19.64 -8.79
N ILE A 56 10.60 -19.00 -7.95
CA ILE A 56 9.74 -19.73 -7.03
C ILE A 56 8.69 -20.54 -7.79
N GLN A 57 8.05 -19.97 -8.82
CA GLN A 57 7.08 -20.68 -9.63
C GLN A 57 7.71 -21.86 -10.39
N PHE A 58 8.96 -21.72 -10.85
CA PHE A 58 9.72 -22.80 -11.46
C PHE A 58 10.01 -23.95 -10.48
N PHE A 59 10.39 -23.63 -9.24
CA PHE A 59 10.61 -24.65 -8.20
C PHE A 59 9.30 -25.32 -7.78
N ILE A 60 8.22 -24.57 -7.58
CA ILE A 60 6.90 -25.14 -7.25
C ILE A 60 6.42 -26.07 -8.38
N GLY A 61 6.69 -25.72 -9.64
CA GLY A 61 6.35 -26.51 -10.81
C GLY A 61 7.26 -27.71 -11.08
N GLY A 62 8.21 -28.01 -10.18
CA GLY A 62 9.11 -29.16 -10.37
C GLY A 62 10.07 -28.99 -11.53
N GLY A 63 10.58 -27.79 -11.77
CA GLY A 63 11.53 -27.47 -12.82
C GLY A 63 10.90 -26.97 -14.13
N HIS A 64 9.60 -26.67 -14.13
CA HIS A 64 8.92 -26.03 -15.26
C HIS A 64 7.85 -25.04 -14.76
N LEU A 65 7.45 -24.10 -15.62
CA LEU A 65 6.40 -23.15 -15.29
C LEU A 65 5.03 -23.77 -15.58
N VAL A 66 4.18 -23.83 -14.55
CA VAL A 66 2.82 -24.36 -14.65
C VAL A 66 1.87 -23.18 -14.91
N LEU A 67 1.48 -22.99 -16.18
CA LEU A 67 0.65 -21.84 -16.61
C LEU A 67 -0.63 -21.63 -15.79
N PRO A 68 -1.42 -22.66 -15.43
CA PRO A 68 -2.59 -22.47 -14.57
C PRO A 68 -2.26 -21.91 -13.18
N VAL A 69 -1.15 -22.35 -12.58
CA VAL A 69 -0.69 -21.81 -11.28
C VAL A 69 -0.22 -20.37 -11.43
N LEU A 70 0.50 -20.09 -12.51
CA LEU A 70 0.92 -18.73 -12.83
C LEU A 70 -0.28 -17.77 -12.96
N ALA A 71 -1.32 -18.20 -13.68
CA ALA A 71 -2.53 -17.40 -13.84
C ALA A 71 -3.20 -17.06 -12.51
N LEU A 72 -3.20 -17.97 -11.53
CA LEU A 72 -3.78 -17.77 -10.19
C LEU A 72 -2.89 -16.93 -9.26
N THR A 73 -1.56 -16.95 -9.46
CA THR A 73 -0.61 -16.25 -8.57
C THR A 73 -0.19 -14.87 -9.07
N LEU A 74 -0.36 -14.55 -10.36
CA LEU A 74 -0.08 -13.22 -10.93
C LEU A 74 -0.86 -12.08 -10.25
N PRO A 75 -2.17 -12.21 -9.95
CA PRO A 75 -2.88 -11.20 -9.16
C PRO A 75 -2.28 -11.01 -7.77
N GLY A 76 -1.76 -12.09 -7.15
CA GLY A 76 -1.03 -12.01 -5.90
C GLY A 76 0.30 -11.24 -6.01
N LEU A 77 1.05 -11.44 -7.09
CA LEU A 77 2.26 -10.65 -7.39
C LEU A 77 1.94 -9.16 -7.53
N PHE A 78 0.86 -8.82 -8.26
CA PHE A 78 0.38 -7.46 -8.39
C PHE A 78 0.03 -6.85 -7.03
N ALA A 79 -0.78 -7.54 -6.25
CA ALA A 79 -1.22 -7.10 -4.94
C ALA A 79 -0.05 -6.90 -3.95
N LEU A 80 0.91 -7.85 -3.95
CA LEU A 80 2.14 -7.72 -3.15
C LEU A 80 2.97 -6.52 -3.57
N ALA A 81 3.16 -6.30 -4.87
CA ALA A 81 3.96 -5.17 -5.36
C ALA A 81 3.37 -3.83 -4.87
N VAL A 82 2.03 -3.69 -4.87
CA VAL A 82 1.37 -2.50 -4.31
C VAL A 82 1.55 -2.43 -2.79
N ALA A 83 1.23 -3.51 -2.08
CA ALA A 83 1.26 -3.53 -0.61
C ALA A 83 2.67 -3.32 -0.05
N SER A 84 3.67 -4.03 -0.61
CA SER A 84 5.05 -3.94 -0.15
C SER A 84 5.67 -2.57 -0.44
N THR A 85 5.46 -2.03 -1.64
CA THR A 85 5.95 -0.70 -1.99
C THR A 85 5.33 0.35 -1.09
N ALA A 86 4.00 0.34 -0.93
CA ALA A 86 3.30 1.32 -0.10
C ALA A 86 3.71 1.21 1.38
N ALA A 87 3.88 0.00 1.93
CA ALA A 87 4.28 -0.18 3.32
C ALA A 87 5.74 0.19 3.57
N LEU A 88 6.67 -0.26 2.72
CA LEU A 88 8.10 0.00 2.89
C LEU A 88 8.45 1.45 2.61
N GLN A 89 7.96 2.03 1.50
CA GLN A 89 8.20 3.43 1.17
C GLN A 89 7.47 4.38 2.12
N GLY A 90 6.23 4.03 2.52
CA GLY A 90 5.49 4.81 3.52
C GLY A 90 6.21 4.86 4.86
N SER A 91 6.70 3.73 5.34
CA SER A 91 7.45 3.62 6.61
C SER A 91 8.83 4.26 6.51
N GLY A 92 9.59 3.97 5.45
CA GLY A 92 10.92 4.53 5.21
C GLY A 92 10.88 6.03 5.02
N GLY A 93 9.99 6.52 4.15
CA GLY A 93 9.86 7.95 3.88
C GLY A 93 9.48 8.77 5.11
N ILE A 94 8.59 8.22 5.98
CA ILE A 94 8.25 8.93 7.23
C ILE A 94 9.41 8.91 8.23
N ALA A 95 10.17 7.83 8.28
CA ALA A 95 11.38 7.76 9.12
C ALA A 95 12.46 8.77 8.65
N GLU A 96 12.66 8.90 7.35
CA GLU A 96 13.56 9.91 6.77
C GLU A 96 13.08 11.33 7.06
N GLU A 97 11.77 11.60 6.94
CA GLU A 97 11.21 12.92 7.26
C GLU A 97 11.33 13.27 8.74
N VAL A 98 11.18 12.30 9.65
CA VAL A 98 11.43 12.50 11.09
C VAL A 98 12.90 12.82 11.32
N ASN A 99 13.81 12.00 10.78
CA ASN A 99 15.25 12.18 10.97
C ASN A 99 15.77 13.48 10.35
N GLY A 100 15.18 13.92 9.23
CA GLY A 100 15.52 15.18 8.53
C GLY A 100 14.82 16.43 9.11
N GLY A 101 13.92 16.28 10.09
CA GLY A 101 13.13 17.40 10.65
C GLY A 101 12.10 17.99 9.69
N THR A 102 11.93 17.41 8.50
CA THR A 102 11.01 17.92 7.47
C THR A 102 9.56 17.60 7.79
N LEU A 103 9.30 16.54 8.56
CA LEU A 103 7.96 16.18 9.01
C LEU A 103 7.37 17.28 9.91
N GLU A 104 8.17 17.87 10.80
CA GLU A 104 7.75 18.99 11.65
C GLU A 104 7.37 20.21 10.81
N GLN A 105 8.21 20.57 9.83
CA GLN A 105 7.93 21.68 8.90
C GLN A 105 6.64 21.46 8.11
N ALA A 106 6.39 20.27 7.60
CA ALA A 106 5.16 19.95 6.89
C ALA A 106 3.93 20.12 7.79
N HIS A 107 4.07 19.83 9.09
CA HIS A 107 2.98 19.95 10.04
C HIS A 107 2.80 21.34 10.64
N LEU A 108 3.75 22.24 10.48
CA LEU A 108 3.58 23.68 10.77
C LEU A 108 2.79 24.41 9.66
N SER A 109 2.64 23.78 8.50
CA SER A 109 1.82 24.29 7.40
C SER A 109 0.33 24.35 7.82
N PRO A 110 -0.45 25.33 7.31
CA PRO A 110 -1.89 25.44 7.58
C PRO A 110 -2.72 24.29 6.96
N ALA A 111 -2.08 23.35 6.27
CA ALA A 111 -2.75 22.20 5.68
C ALA A 111 -3.29 21.24 6.74
N ARG A 112 -4.49 20.68 6.50
CA ARG A 112 -5.04 19.64 7.37
C ARG A 112 -4.21 18.37 7.27
N PRO A 113 -3.85 17.72 8.39
CA PRO A 113 -3.07 16.46 8.38
C PRO A 113 -3.68 15.37 7.51
N SER A 114 -5.02 15.32 7.44
CA SER A 114 -5.74 14.37 6.60
C SER A 114 -5.50 14.58 5.10
N LEU A 115 -5.32 15.83 4.64
CA LEU A 115 -5.03 16.11 3.23
C LEU A 115 -3.59 15.70 2.85
N LEU A 116 -2.63 15.94 3.75
CA LEU A 116 -1.26 15.49 3.56
C LEU A 116 -1.20 13.95 3.54
N ALA A 117 -1.95 13.29 4.44
CA ALA A 117 -2.05 11.84 4.45
C ALA A 117 -2.64 11.28 3.14
N LEU A 118 -3.72 11.90 2.61
CA LEU A 118 -4.31 11.50 1.33
C LEU A 118 -3.36 11.72 0.15
N GLY A 119 -2.64 12.85 0.13
CA GLY A 119 -1.63 13.12 -0.90
C GLY A 119 -0.50 12.08 -0.89
N ARG A 120 -0.02 11.72 0.31
CA ARG A 120 0.97 10.65 0.48
C ARG A 120 0.43 9.30 0.04
N LEU A 121 -0.80 8.93 0.40
CA LEU A 121 -1.42 7.69 -0.06
C LEU A 121 -1.55 7.62 -1.59
N ALA A 122 -1.91 8.73 -2.23
CA ALA A 122 -1.97 8.81 -3.68
C ALA A 122 -0.58 8.59 -4.33
N ALA A 123 0.48 9.16 -3.73
CA ALA A 123 1.85 8.91 -4.17
C ALA A 123 2.24 7.44 -4.00
N LEU A 124 2.03 6.87 -2.81
CA LEU A 124 2.33 5.46 -2.51
C LEU A 124 1.54 4.49 -3.40
N ALA A 125 0.28 4.82 -3.69
CA ALA A 125 -0.52 4.06 -4.65
C ALA A 125 0.12 4.07 -6.04
N ALA A 126 0.51 5.23 -6.54
CA ALA A 126 1.18 5.36 -7.84
C ALA A 126 2.53 4.62 -7.88
N GLU A 127 3.33 4.77 -6.81
CA GLU A 127 4.63 4.09 -6.66
C GLU A 127 4.49 2.56 -6.65
N GLY A 128 3.43 2.02 -6.05
CA GLY A 128 3.14 0.59 -6.04
C GLY A 128 2.49 0.10 -7.34
N LEU A 129 1.57 0.88 -7.91
CA LEU A 129 0.84 0.50 -9.12
C LEU A 129 1.73 0.44 -10.37
N ILE A 130 2.69 1.34 -10.51
CA ILE A 130 3.58 1.37 -11.68
C ILE A 130 4.38 0.06 -11.81
N PRO A 131 5.18 -0.38 -10.82
CA PRO A 131 5.90 -1.65 -10.90
C PRO A 131 4.96 -2.85 -11.00
N ALA A 132 3.84 -2.84 -10.26
CA ALA A 132 2.85 -3.91 -10.31
C ALA A 132 2.25 -4.09 -11.71
N THR A 133 1.90 -2.97 -12.37
CA THR A 133 1.37 -2.99 -13.74
C THR A 133 2.42 -3.46 -14.74
N VAL A 134 3.66 -3.00 -14.62
CA VAL A 134 4.76 -3.44 -15.48
C VAL A 134 4.95 -4.96 -15.38
N LEU A 135 4.97 -5.52 -14.17
CA LEU A 135 5.08 -6.96 -13.96
C LEU A 135 3.86 -7.71 -14.49
N ALA A 136 2.64 -7.24 -14.21
CA ALA A 136 1.41 -7.87 -14.68
C ALA A 136 1.33 -7.89 -16.21
N VAL A 137 1.71 -6.79 -16.87
CA VAL A 137 1.75 -6.70 -18.33
C VAL A 137 2.86 -7.59 -18.91
N ALA A 138 4.06 -7.54 -18.36
CA ALA A 138 5.18 -8.34 -18.85
C ALA A 138 4.88 -9.85 -18.77
N PHE A 139 4.33 -10.32 -17.65
CA PHE A 139 3.98 -11.72 -17.48
C PHE A 139 2.67 -12.09 -18.18
N GLY A 140 1.70 -11.19 -18.21
CA GLY A 140 0.46 -11.40 -18.97
C GLY A 140 0.71 -11.58 -20.47
N LEU A 141 1.58 -10.76 -21.06
CA LEU A 141 1.95 -10.86 -22.48
C LEU A 141 2.92 -12.02 -22.73
N GLY A 142 3.85 -12.29 -21.78
CA GLY A 142 4.86 -13.32 -21.94
C GLY A 142 4.31 -14.75 -21.84
N TYR A 143 3.34 -14.98 -20.96
CA TYR A 143 2.83 -16.32 -20.66
C TYR A 143 1.39 -16.54 -21.11
N GLY A 144 0.67 -15.49 -21.54
CA GLY A 144 -0.67 -15.58 -22.12
C GLY A 144 -1.71 -16.29 -21.24
N PRO A 145 -1.87 -15.92 -19.94
CA PRO A 145 -2.86 -16.56 -19.11
C PRO A 145 -4.27 -16.31 -19.67
N HIS A 146 -5.11 -17.36 -19.63
CA HIS A 146 -6.49 -17.27 -20.14
C HIS A 146 -7.39 -16.53 -19.13
N TRP A 147 -7.22 -15.22 -19.02
CA TRP A 147 -8.07 -14.38 -18.18
C TRP A 147 -9.26 -13.83 -18.96
N VAL A 148 -10.42 -13.85 -18.33
CA VAL A 148 -11.60 -13.15 -18.84
C VAL A 148 -11.61 -11.75 -18.23
N ILE A 149 -11.02 -10.78 -18.95
CA ILE A 149 -10.98 -9.39 -18.48
C ILE A 149 -12.37 -8.76 -18.66
N ARG A 150 -13.07 -8.57 -17.57
CA ARG A 150 -14.40 -7.95 -17.51
C ARG A 150 -14.36 -6.70 -16.63
N PRO A 151 -15.26 -5.72 -16.85
CA PRO A 151 -15.32 -4.52 -16.02
C PRO A 151 -15.57 -4.78 -14.53
N ASP A 152 -16.23 -5.89 -14.18
CA ASP A 152 -16.47 -6.29 -12.82
C ASP A 152 -15.19 -6.65 -12.04
N ALA A 153 -14.10 -7.04 -12.72
CA ALA A 153 -12.79 -7.25 -12.10
C ALA A 153 -12.18 -5.95 -11.53
N LEU A 154 -12.66 -4.78 -11.94
CA LEU A 154 -12.22 -3.50 -11.36
C LEU A 154 -12.63 -3.36 -9.89
N VAL A 155 -13.74 -3.96 -9.47
CA VAL A 155 -14.20 -3.89 -8.08
C VAL A 155 -13.21 -4.55 -7.13
N PRO A 156 -12.86 -5.85 -7.26
CA PRO A 156 -11.87 -6.47 -6.38
C PRO A 156 -10.49 -5.85 -6.53
N LEU A 157 -10.11 -5.36 -7.70
CA LEU A 157 -8.86 -4.65 -7.91
C LEU A 157 -8.77 -3.38 -7.04
N ILE A 158 -9.80 -2.52 -7.08
CA ILE A 158 -9.86 -1.30 -6.27
C ILE A 158 -9.90 -1.63 -4.79
N LEU A 159 -10.66 -2.64 -4.39
CA LEU A 159 -10.72 -3.09 -2.99
C LEU A 159 -9.36 -3.60 -2.52
N THR A 160 -8.65 -4.39 -3.32
CA THR A 160 -7.31 -4.90 -3.00
C THR A 160 -6.30 -3.76 -2.84
N ILE A 161 -6.33 -2.76 -3.73
CA ILE A 161 -5.48 -1.58 -3.61
C ILE A 161 -5.81 -0.79 -2.34
N THR A 162 -7.10 -0.61 -2.03
CA THR A 162 -7.53 0.10 -0.82
C THR A 162 -7.09 -0.65 0.44
N ASP A 163 -7.17 -1.96 0.45
CA ASP A 163 -6.70 -2.83 1.52
C ASP A 163 -5.19 -2.69 1.74
N ALA A 164 -4.42 -2.76 0.66
CA ALA A 164 -2.97 -2.56 0.67
C ALA A 164 -2.57 -1.17 1.21
N LEU A 165 -3.31 -0.13 0.84
CA LEU A 165 -3.07 1.23 1.34
C LEU A 165 -3.46 1.40 2.81
N GLY A 166 -4.51 0.73 3.27
CA GLY A 166 -4.89 0.65 4.69
C GLY A 166 -3.77 0.02 5.52
N TYR A 167 -3.23 -1.10 5.05
CA TYR A 167 -2.06 -1.76 5.62
C TYR A 167 -0.83 -0.83 5.65
N ALA A 168 -0.53 -0.16 4.54
CA ALA A 168 0.59 0.78 4.46
C ALA A 168 0.47 1.93 5.47
N LEU A 169 -0.73 2.50 5.65
CA LEU A 169 -0.98 3.52 6.68
C LEU A 169 -0.75 2.99 8.08
N LEU A 170 -1.18 1.77 8.36
CA LEU A 170 -0.97 1.15 9.66
C LEU A 170 0.53 0.97 9.94
N MET A 171 1.30 0.46 8.98
CA MET A 171 2.75 0.31 9.11
C MET A 171 3.45 1.67 9.28
N THR A 172 3.05 2.67 8.50
CA THR A 172 3.55 4.04 8.60
C THR A 172 3.25 4.66 9.99
N ALA A 173 2.06 4.42 10.53
CA ALA A 173 1.67 4.89 11.86
C ALA A 173 2.48 4.22 12.97
N LEU A 174 2.78 2.93 12.83
CA LEU A 174 3.64 2.19 13.77
C LEU A 174 5.08 2.72 13.74
N THR A 175 5.60 3.07 12.57
CA THR A 175 6.95 3.64 12.41
C THR A 175 7.09 4.98 13.14
N LEU A 176 6.05 5.80 13.18
CA LEU A 176 6.05 7.03 13.97
C LEU A 176 6.12 6.80 15.48
N ARG A 177 5.72 5.62 15.98
CA ARG A 177 5.72 5.30 17.41
C ARG A 177 7.01 4.67 17.89
N VAL A 178 7.65 3.87 17.03
CA VAL A 178 8.79 3.03 17.40
C VAL A 178 9.91 3.23 16.38
N ALA A 179 10.99 3.87 16.78
CA ALA A 179 12.10 4.23 15.89
C ALA A 179 12.79 3.02 15.19
N SER A 180 12.72 1.82 15.80
CA SER A 180 13.37 0.60 15.26
C SER A 180 12.39 -0.36 14.55
N ILE A 181 11.23 0.13 14.11
CA ILE A 181 10.15 -0.74 13.60
C ILE A 181 10.42 -1.31 12.20
N GLY A 182 11.47 -0.88 11.49
CA GLY A 182 11.78 -1.37 10.15
C GLY A 182 11.79 -2.90 10.06
N ALA A 183 12.39 -3.59 11.04
CA ALA A 183 12.39 -5.05 11.09
C ALA A 183 10.95 -5.63 11.20
N VAL A 184 10.08 -5.01 11.98
CA VAL A 184 8.68 -5.45 12.14
C VAL A 184 7.92 -5.27 10.83
N VAL A 185 8.09 -4.14 10.14
CA VAL A 185 7.48 -3.91 8.82
C VAL A 185 7.92 -4.97 7.83
N HIS A 186 9.20 -5.36 7.82
CA HIS A 186 9.70 -6.44 6.98
C HIS A 186 9.09 -7.80 7.32
N VAL A 187 8.93 -8.14 8.59
CA VAL A 187 8.27 -9.39 9.02
C VAL A 187 6.81 -9.43 8.55
N PHE A 188 6.05 -8.34 8.73
CA PHE A 188 4.68 -8.26 8.23
C PHE A 188 4.63 -8.33 6.70
N ASN A 189 5.58 -7.69 6.01
CA ASN A 189 5.66 -7.76 4.55
C ASN A 189 5.97 -9.18 4.06
N MET A 190 6.81 -9.95 4.78
CA MET A 190 7.00 -11.38 4.52
C MET A 190 5.70 -12.17 4.70
N ALA A 191 4.91 -11.88 5.74
CA ALA A 191 3.61 -12.53 5.91
C ALA A 191 2.67 -12.24 4.71
N VAL A 192 2.61 -11.00 4.23
CA VAL A 192 1.86 -10.65 3.01
C VAL A 192 2.40 -11.40 1.79
N MET A 193 3.71 -11.52 1.66
CA MET A 193 4.35 -12.23 0.55
C MET A 193 4.00 -13.72 0.51
N PHE A 194 4.04 -14.40 1.66
CA PHE A 194 3.78 -15.85 1.73
C PHE A 194 2.29 -16.18 1.70
N PHE A 195 1.45 -15.40 2.37
CA PHE A 195 0.03 -15.69 2.55
C PHE A 195 -0.91 -14.86 1.66
N GLY A 196 -0.39 -13.85 0.97
CA GLY A 196 -1.17 -12.97 0.08
C GLY A 196 -1.44 -13.56 -1.32
N GLY A 197 -1.15 -14.85 -1.55
CA GLY A 197 -1.48 -15.54 -2.80
C GLY A 197 -0.48 -15.34 -3.95
N MET A 198 0.70 -14.74 -3.69
CA MET A 198 1.73 -14.55 -4.71
C MET A 198 2.47 -15.85 -5.07
N PHE A 199 2.81 -16.66 -4.08
CA PHE A 199 3.59 -17.89 -4.30
C PHE A 199 2.70 -19.10 -4.49
N ILE A 200 1.74 -19.26 -3.60
CA ILE A 200 0.81 -20.37 -3.59
C ILE A 200 -0.61 -19.79 -3.60
N PRO A 201 -1.48 -20.23 -4.53
CA PRO A 201 -2.87 -19.85 -4.50
C PRO A 201 -3.51 -20.19 -3.14
N ILE A 202 -4.26 -19.27 -2.55
CA ILE A 202 -4.82 -19.42 -1.20
C ILE A 202 -5.69 -20.67 -1.09
N ILE A 203 -6.40 -21.01 -2.15
CA ILE A 203 -7.26 -22.22 -2.25
C ILE A 203 -6.49 -23.55 -2.06
N LEU A 204 -5.17 -23.53 -2.23
CA LEU A 204 -4.32 -24.73 -2.02
C LEU A 204 -3.80 -24.86 -0.59
N PHE A 205 -4.08 -23.90 0.28
CA PHE A 205 -3.67 -23.99 1.69
C PHE A 205 -4.55 -25.01 2.45
N PRO A 206 -3.97 -25.74 3.42
CA PRO A 206 -4.76 -26.46 4.41
C PRO A 206 -5.74 -25.52 5.12
N HIS A 207 -6.94 -26.01 5.46
CA HIS A 207 -8.04 -25.19 5.97
C HIS A 207 -7.66 -24.20 7.09
N GLY A 208 -6.81 -24.60 8.04
CA GLY A 208 -6.34 -23.71 9.11
C GLY A 208 -5.46 -22.55 8.61
N LEU A 209 -4.58 -22.82 7.62
CA LEU A 209 -3.75 -21.79 7.00
C LEU A 209 -4.56 -20.90 6.05
N GLU A 210 -5.57 -21.43 5.39
CA GLU A 210 -6.48 -20.66 4.55
C GLU A 210 -7.22 -19.60 5.39
N ILE A 211 -7.79 -19.99 6.54
CA ILE A 211 -8.45 -19.07 7.47
C ILE A 211 -7.46 -17.98 7.91
N PHE A 212 -6.23 -18.37 8.31
CA PHE A 212 -5.20 -17.41 8.70
C PHE A 212 -4.83 -16.46 7.56
N ALA A 213 -4.64 -16.98 6.34
CA ALA A 213 -4.31 -16.19 5.16
C ALA A 213 -5.37 -15.11 4.87
N ARG A 214 -6.64 -15.40 5.09
CA ARG A 214 -7.76 -14.45 4.89
C ARG A 214 -7.71 -13.22 5.81
N PHE A 215 -6.94 -13.25 6.90
CA PHE A 215 -6.67 -12.07 7.73
C PHE A 215 -5.47 -11.25 7.25
N ILE A 216 -4.70 -11.79 6.31
CA ILE A 216 -3.53 -11.10 5.75
C ILE A 216 -3.99 -10.08 4.70
N PRO A 217 -3.44 -8.85 4.71
CA PRO A 217 -3.73 -7.86 3.69
C PRO A 217 -3.55 -8.42 2.28
N THR A 218 -4.42 -8.03 1.38
CA THR A 218 -4.47 -8.43 -0.05
C THR A 218 -4.98 -9.85 -0.34
N ALA A 219 -4.90 -10.79 0.58
CA ALA A 219 -5.25 -12.19 0.35
C ALA A 219 -6.69 -12.39 -0.19
N LEU A 220 -7.68 -11.85 0.53
CA LEU A 220 -9.08 -11.89 0.08
C LEU A 220 -9.30 -11.17 -1.26
N GLY A 221 -8.61 -10.05 -1.46
CA GLY A 221 -8.67 -9.31 -2.71
C GLY A 221 -8.18 -10.12 -3.90
N VAL A 222 -7.09 -10.86 -3.72
CA VAL A 222 -6.54 -11.78 -4.73
C VAL A 222 -7.49 -12.94 -5.01
N GLU A 223 -8.13 -13.50 -3.98
CA GLU A 223 -9.11 -14.59 -4.13
C GLU A 223 -10.32 -14.14 -4.96
N VAL A 224 -10.92 -12.98 -4.61
CA VAL A 224 -12.05 -12.42 -5.37
C VAL A 224 -11.64 -12.01 -6.78
N LEU A 225 -10.43 -11.45 -6.95
CA LEU A 225 -9.91 -11.08 -8.27
C LEU A 225 -9.71 -12.31 -9.16
N ASN A 226 -9.19 -13.40 -8.60
CA ASN A 226 -9.06 -14.67 -9.33
C ASN A 226 -10.43 -15.22 -9.76
N THR A 227 -11.45 -15.17 -8.91
CA THR A 227 -12.82 -15.57 -9.24
C THR A 227 -13.39 -14.73 -10.40
N ALA A 228 -13.16 -13.42 -10.39
CA ALA A 228 -13.58 -12.52 -11.48
C ALA A 228 -12.83 -12.80 -12.78
N LEU A 229 -11.50 -12.99 -12.74
CA LEU A 229 -10.66 -13.29 -13.90
C LEU A 229 -10.92 -14.68 -14.49
N ALA A 230 -11.40 -15.64 -13.68
CA ALA A 230 -11.86 -16.94 -14.15
C ALA A 230 -13.24 -16.87 -14.88
N GLY A 231 -13.86 -15.69 -14.91
CA GLY A 231 -15.12 -15.47 -15.63
C GLY A 231 -16.38 -15.79 -14.82
N HIS A 232 -16.26 -16.17 -13.54
CA HIS A 232 -17.41 -16.48 -12.68
C HIS A 232 -18.19 -15.23 -12.22
N GLY A 233 -17.55 -14.05 -12.31
CA GLY A 233 -18.16 -12.78 -11.94
C GLY A 233 -18.29 -12.55 -10.43
N LEU A 234 -18.70 -11.31 -10.05
CA LEU A 234 -18.84 -10.93 -8.64
C LEU A 234 -19.97 -11.66 -7.90
N GLY A 235 -20.99 -12.15 -8.64
CA GLY A 235 -22.09 -12.90 -8.06
C GLY A 235 -21.65 -14.20 -7.38
N ALA A 236 -20.67 -14.91 -7.97
CA ALA A 236 -20.09 -16.11 -7.36
C ALA A 236 -19.32 -15.77 -6.07
N ALA A 237 -18.45 -14.75 -6.12
CA ALA A 237 -17.71 -14.27 -4.95
C ALA A 237 -18.62 -13.70 -3.84
N TRP A 238 -19.81 -13.24 -4.19
CA TRP A 238 -20.82 -12.83 -3.21
C TRP A 238 -21.47 -14.05 -2.55
N ALA A 239 -21.82 -15.06 -3.36
CA ALA A 239 -22.52 -16.26 -2.89
C ALA A 239 -21.64 -17.14 -1.99
N ASP A 240 -20.33 -17.23 -2.26
CA ASP A 240 -19.36 -17.96 -1.45
C ASP A 240 -18.88 -17.19 -0.21
N GLY A 241 -19.29 -15.92 -0.06
CA GLY A 241 -18.95 -15.05 1.07
C GLY A 241 -17.60 -14.37 0.99
N THR A 242 -16.77 -14.60 -0.03
CA THR A 242 -15.41 -14.00 -0.13
C THR A 242 -15.46 -12.50 -0.36
N LEU A 243 -16.38 -12.02 -1.22
CA LEU A 243 -16.56 -10.59 -1.47
C LEU A 243 -17.10 -9.82 -0.25
N PRO A 244 -18.14 -10.29 0.48
CA PRO A 244 -18.56 -9.68 1.75
C PRO A 244 -17.42 -9.61 2.77
N TRP A 245 -16.63 -10.67 2.92
CA TRP A 245 -15.47 -10.70 3.80
C TRP A 245 -14.41 -9.67 3.39
N LEU A 246 -14.12 -9.57 2.09
CA LEU A 246 -13.20 -8.55 1.55
C LEU A 246 -13.70 -7.13 1.89
N LEU A 247 -14.98 -6.84 1.74
CA LEU A 247 -15.54 -5.53 2.10
C LEU A 247 -15.34 -5.20 3.58
N VAL A 248 -15.63 -6.16 4.47
CA VAL A 248 -15.40 -5.99 5.92
C VAL A 248 -13.91 -5.77 6.22
N HIS A 249 -13.03 -6.56 5.60
CA HIS A 249 -11.58 -6.48 5.79
C HIS A 249 -11.03 -5.12 5.35
N VAL A 250 -11.41 -4.66 4.15
CA VAL A 250 -11.01 -3.36 3.60
C VAL A 250 -11.45 -2.21 4.52
N VAL A 251 -12.72 -2.21 4.97
CA VAL A 251 -13.23 -1.16 5.87
C VAL A 251 -12.49 -1.20 7.22
N ALA A 252 -12.27 -2.39 7.77
CA ALA A 252 -11.56 -2.55 9.03
C ALA A 252 -10.09 -2.09 8.91
N LEU A 253 -9.36 -2.54 7.89
CA LEU A 253 -7.94 -2.24 7.74
C LEU A 253 -7.70 -0.78 7.34
N ALA A 254 -8.47 -0.25 6.39
CA ALA A 254 -8.40 1.16 6.02
C ALA A 254 -8.80 2.08 7.18
N GLY A 255 -9.86 1.73 7.91
CA GLY A 255 -10.31 2.45 9.10
C GLY A 255 -9.27 2.43 10.23
N LEU A 256 -8.73 1.26 10.56
CA LEU A 256 -7.68 1.12 11.55
C LEU A 256 -6.41 1.88 11.16
N GLY A 257 -5.95 1.73 9.91
CA GLY A 257 -4.79 2.44 9.40
C GLY A 257 -4.98 3.96 9.48
N TRP A 258 -6.12 4.45 9.02
CA TRP A 258 -6.45 5.88 9.04
C TRP A 258 -6.53 6.46 10.46
N ILE A 259 -7.29 5.80 11.34
CA ILE A 259 -7.45 6.24 12.74
C ILE A 259 -6.11 6.21 13.47
N THR A 260 -5.36 5.11 13.35
CA THR A 260 -4.06 4.95 13.99
C THR A 260 -3.07 6.01 13.50
N TYR A 261 -3.02 6.25 12.20
CA TYR A 261 -2.15 7.29 11.61
C TYR A 261 -2.50 8.68 12.16
N LEU A 262 -3.78 9.09 12.09
CA LEU A 262 -4.19 10.41 12.58
C LEU A 262 -3.98 10.57 14.09
N CYS A 263 -4.27 9.54 14.88
CA CYS A 263 -4.04 9.57 16.33
C CYS A 263 -2.54 9.69 16.65
N THR A 264 -1.70 8.94 15.93
CA THR A 264 -0.24 8.96 16.13
C THR A 264 0.35 10.32 15.76
N VAL A 265 -0.05 10.90 14.62
CA VAL A 265 0.39 12.24 14.21
C VAL A 265 -0.07 13.32 15.20
N ARG A 266 -1.32 13.26 15.69
CA ARG A 266 -1.83 14.20 16.69
C ARG A 266 -1.06 14.10 18.00
N ARG A 267 -0.74 12.89 18.44
CA ARG A 267 0.04 12.64 19.65
C ARG A 267 1.46 13.15 19.51
N ALA A 268 2.14 12.82 18.40
CA ALA A 268 3.50 13.27 18.12
C ALA A 268 3.61 14.81 18.09
N ARG A 269 2.60 15.51 17.55
CA ARG A 269 2.51 16.97 17.61
C ARG A 269 2.45 17.53 19.04
N ARG A 270 1.74 16.86 19.95
CA ARG A 270 1.58 17.32 21.35
C ARG A 270 2.83 17.06 22.20
N GLU A 271 3.53 15.95 21.91
CA GLU A 271 4.67 15.48 22.70
C GLU A 271 6.03 15.97 22.13
N GLY A 272 6.03 16.73 21.02
CA GLY A 272 7.26 17.16 20.34
C GLY A 272 8.05 16.02 19.69
N GLY A 273 7.43 14.85 19.52
CA GLY A 273 8.05 13.63 18.97
C GLY A 273 8.21 13.63 17.45
N LEU A 274 8.03 14.77 16.78
CA LEU A 274 8.28 14.95 15.34
C LEU A 274 9.70 15.46 15.05
N SER A 275 10.44 15.83 16.10
CA SER A 275 11.83 16.28 15.99
C SER A 275 12.80 15.09 15.94
N PRO A 276 13.97 15.25 15.29
CA PRO A 276 15.02 14.23 15.27
C PRO A 276 15.42 13.87 16.70
N ARG A 277 15.58 12.58 16.99
CA ARG A 277 16.08 12.07 18.27
C ARG A 277 17.55 11.71 18.14
#